data_bd14cbbae29db9ab2d130e94b957d65c
#
_entry.id   bd14cbbae29db9ab2d130e94b957d65c
#
_cell.length_a   1.000
_cell.length_b   1.000
_cell.length_c   1.000
_cell.angle_alpha   90.00
_cell.angle_beta   90.00
_cell.angle_gamma   90.00
#
_symmetry.space_group_name_H-M   'P 1'
#
loop_
_entity.id
_entity.type
_entity.pdbx_description
1 polymer ?
#
loop_
_entity_poly.entity_id
_entity_poly.type
_entity_poly.pdbx_seq_one_letter_code
_entity_poly.pdbx_strand_id
1 'polypeptide(L)'
;MKKRIALGIAIFALFLTACAKEQIYSSSPPMQTASTSSFEVKLEPLKAEGYDYYNRFRYQFTNKTNGDLVIDWSETFYLRNGKKYGHFGWEGLTFEQLREVKEEPEITIPPGKKDTIELFPVKLIGWKEDGVRMKATTPEAGFTLTPLPEGENGMSIAVLKDGELLRKKIMVKITLD
;
A
#
# COMPACT_ATOMS: atom_id res chain seq x y z
N MET A 1 -25.49 -56.08 -7.47
CA MET A 1 -24.89 -55.16 -6.50
C MET A 1 -23.83 -54.18 -7.12
N LYS A 2 -23.10 -54.53 -8.18
CA LYS A 2 -22.03 -53.69 -8.77
C LYS A 2 -22.50 -52.36 -9.43
N LYS A 3 -23.72 -52.28 -9.96
CA LYS A 3 -24.24 -51.07 -10.64
C LYS A 3 -24.66 -49.91 -9.70
N ARG A 4 -24.95 -50.19 -8.43
CA ARG A 4 -25.37 -49.15 -7.46
C ARG A 4 -24.18 -48.37 -6.86
N ILE A 5 -22.99 -48.97 -6.81
CA ILE A 5 -21.77 -48.37 -6.28
C ILE A 5 -21.22 -47.33 -7.29
N ALA A 6 -21.32 -47.59 -8.60
CA ALA A 6 -20.85 -46.68 -9.64
C ALA A 6 -21.64 -45.37 -9.67
N LEU A 7 -22.94 -45.42 -9.36
CA LEU A 7 -23.80 -44.20 -9.35
C LEU A 7 -23.47 -43.27 -8.16
N GLY A 8 -23.11 -43.84 -6.99
CA GLY A 8 -22.75 -43.09 -5.81
C GLY A 8 -21.43 -42.32 -5.97
N ILE A 9 -20.45 -42.88 -6.68
CA ILE A 9 -19.15 -42.22 -6.94
C ILE A 9 -19.29 -41.08 -7.93
N ALA A 10 -20.16 -41.23 -8.95
CA ALA A 10 -20.41 -40.19 -9.93
C ALA A 10 -21.11 -38.95 -9.33
N ILE A 11 -21.99 -39.14 -8.35
CA ILE A 11 -22.68 -38.03 -7.66
C ILE A 11 -21.70 -37.30 -6.72
N PHE A 12 -20.77 -38.01 -6.06
CA PHE A 12 -19.80 -37.39 -5.16
C PHE A 12 -18.74 -36.57 -5.91
N ALA A 13 -18.40 -36.96 -7.14
CA ALA A 13 -17.46 -36.19 -7.98
C ALA A 13 -18.03 -34.84 -8.46
N LEU A 14 -19.35 -34.68 -8.56
CA LEU A 14 -20.03 -33.46 -8.99
C LEU A 14 -20.05 -32.37 -7.92
N PHE A 15 -19.84 -32.70 -6.65
CA PHE A 15 -19.79 -31.69 -5.57
C PHE A 15 -18.41 -31.07 -5.31
N LEU A 16 -17.35 -31.59 -5.96
CA LEU A 16 -15.99 -31.08 -5.76
C LEU A 16 -15.61 -29.90 -6.68
N THR A 17 -16.47 -29.49 -7.60
CA THR A 17 -16.31 -28.26 -8.37
C THR A 17 -16.95 -27.05 -7.64
N ALA A 18 -16.69 -26.91 -6.33
CA ALA A 18 -16.87 -25.62 -5.71
C ALA A 18 -15.85 -24.68 -6.35
N CYS A 19 -16.28 -23.89 -7.34
CA CYS A 19 -15.49 -22.79 -7.87
C CYS A 19 -15.05 -21.94 -6.69
N ALA A 20 -13.77 -21.99 -6.32
CA ALA A 20 -13.20 -21.00 -5.44
C ALA A 20 -13.48 -19.64 -6.13
N LYS A 21 -14.33 -18.83 -5.53
CA LYS A 21 -14.61 -17.48 -6.05
C LYS A 21 -13.26 -16.75 -6.05
N GLU A 22 -12.81 -16.35 -7.21
CA GLU A 22 -11.59 -15.57 -7.33
C GLU A 22 -11.81 -14.25 -6.58
N GLN A 23 -10.97 -13.99 -5.58
CA GLN A 23 -11.06 -12.76 -4.80
C GLN A 23 -10.45 -11.61 -5.61
N ILE A 24 -11.28 -10.69 -6.05
CA ILE A 24 -10.88 -9.54 -6.86
C ILE A 24 -10.78 -8.30 -5.96
N TYR A 25 -9.58 -7.75 -5.88
CA TYR A 25 -9.35 -6.48 -5.19
C TYR A 25 -9.64 -5.32 -6.14
N SER A 26 -10.43 -4.37 -5.68
CA SER A 26 -10.68 -3.12 -6.38
C SER A 26 -10.38 -1.91 -5.50
N SER A 27 -10.10 -0.75 -6.12
CA SER A 27 -9.89 0.53 -5.46
C SER A 27 -10.88 1.57 -5.95
N SER A 28 -11.52 2.28 -5.03
CA SER A 28 -12.45 3.35 -5.36
C SER A 28 -12.13 4.62 -4.55
N PRO A 29 -11.76 5.71 -5.24
CA PRO A 29 -11.43 5.77 -6.66
C PRO A 29 -10.10 5.04 -6.97
N PRO A 30 -9.81 4.69 -8.22
CA PRO A 30 -8.54 4.05 -8.60
C PRO A 30 -7.33 4.97 -8.34
N MET A 31 -7.55 6.27 -8.39
CA MET A 31 -6.58 7.31 -8.02
C MET A 31 -7.32 8.46 -7.38
N GLN A 32 -6.83 8.94 -6.25
CA GLN A 32 -7.38 10.10 -5.53
C GLN A 32 -6.44 11.28 -5.66
N THR A 33 -7.00 12.49 -5.72
CA THR A 33 -6.25 13.76 -5.69
C THR A 33 -6.73 14.61 -4.53
N ALA A 34 -5.78 15.17 -3.78
CA ALA A 34 -6.05 16.16 -2.75
C ALA A 34 -5.16 17.39 -2.98
N SER A 35 -5.72 18.56 -2.85
CA SER A 35 -5.04 19.82 -3.18
C SER A 35 -5.21 20.83 -2.05
N THR A 36 -4.19 21.67 -1.87
CA THR A 36 -4.18 22.87 -1.05
C THR A 36 -3.78 24.08 -1.93
N SER A 37 -3.66 25.26 -1.35
CA SER A 37 -3.05 26.41 -2.03
C SER A 37 -1.56 26.18 -2.32
N SER A 38 -0.87 25.40 -1.49
CA SER A 38 0.59 25.23 -1.54
C SER A 38 1.03 23.98 -2.31
N PHE A 39 0.26 22.89 -2.26
CA PHE A 39 0.64 21.65 -2.95
C PHE A 39 -0.57 20.82 -3.38
N GLU A 40 -0.32 19.90 -4.30
CA GLU A 40 -1.21 18.83 -4.68
C GLU A 40 -0.55 17.49 -4.43
N VAL A 41 -1.32 16.52 -3.95
CA VAL A 41 -0.88 15.13 -3.82
C VAL A 41 -1.87 14.22 -4.54
N LYS A 42 -1.35 13.26 -5.31
CA LYS A 42 -2.11 12.16 -5.91
C LYS A 42 -1.70 10.87 -5.25
N LEU A 43 -2.67 10.02 -5.00
CA LEU A 43 -2.51 8.69 -4.40
C LEU A 43 -3.10 7.65 -5.33
N GLU A 44 -2.29 6.67 -5.71
CA GLU A 44 -2.67 5.52 -6.52
C GLU A 44 -2.27 4.24 -5.80
N PRO A 45 -3.21 3.34 -5.43
CA PRO A 45 -2.86 2.01 -4.95
C PRO A 45 -2.23 1.19 -6.08
N LEU A 46 -1.15 0.48 -5.80
CA LEU A 46 -0.46 -0.37 -6.76
C LEU A 46 -0.67 -1.84 -6.44
N LYS A 47 -1.00 -2.62 -7.46
CA LYS A 47 -1.06 -4.07 -7.35
C LYS A 47 0.31 -4.67 -7.11
N ALA A 48 0.36 -5.75 -6.34
CA ALA A 48 1.55 -6.57 -6.22
C ALA A 48 1.86 -7.25 -7.55
N GLU A 49 3.14 -7.34 -7.90
CA GLU A 49 3.56 -7.96 -9.15
C GLU A 49 3.14 -9.45 -9.21
N GLY A 50 2.38 -9.81 -10.24
CA GLY A 50 1.85 -11.16 -10.42
C GLY A 50 0.69 -11.56 -9.50
N TYR A 51 0.07 -10.59 -8.82
CA TYR A 51 -1.08 -10.81 -7.92
C TYR A 51 -2.18 -9.80 -8.14
N ASP A 52 -3.41 -10.15 -7.77
CA ASP A 52 -4.59 -9.28 -7.91
C ASP A 52 -4.90 -8.42 -6.68
N TYR A 53 -4.01 -8.35 -5.70
CA TYR A 53 -4.16 -7.49 -4.53
C TYR A 53 -3.22 -6.28 -4.57
N TYR A 54 -3.63 -5.20 -3.91
CA TYR A 54 -2.80 -4.00 -3.69
C TYR A 54 -1.91 -4.20 -2.45
N ASN A 55 -0.65 -3.73 -2.51
CA ASN A 55 0.28 -3.85 -1.38
C ASN A 55 1.13 -2.58 -1.11
N ARG A 56 1.03 -1.57 -1.95
CA ARG A 56 1.74 -0.31 -1.83
C ARG A 56 0.97 0.80 -2.52
N PHE A 57 1.49 2.01 -2.42
CA PHE A 57 0.93 3.21 -3.03
C PHE A 57 2.00 3.95 -3.81
N ARG A 58 1.60 4.55 -4.93
CA ARG A 58 2.35 5.61 -5.59
C ARG A 58 1.78 6.95 -5.15
N TYR A 59 2.65 7.81 -4.63
CA TYR A 59 2.34 9.18 -4.31
C TYR A 59 3.07 10.10 -5.27
N GLN A 60 2.32 11.01 -5.90
CA GLN A 60 2.89 12.08 -6.71
C GLN A 60 2.59 13.41 -6.03
N PHE A 61 3.64 14.14 -5.70
CA PHE A 61 3.57 15.48 -5.13
C PHE A 61 3.81 16.51 -6.20
N THR A 62 3.09 17.65 -6.09
CA THR A 62 3.31 18.83 -6.93
C THR A 62 3.41 20.05 -6.03
N ASN A 63 4.55 20.72 -6.04
CA ASN A 63 4.72 22.02 -5.38
C ASN A 63 4.06 23.12 -6.21
N LYS A 64 3.13 23.85 -5.62
CA LYS A 64 2.37 24.96 -6.26
C LYS A 64 2.86 26.33 -5.80
N THR A 65 3.93 26.37 -5.00
CA THR A 65 4.49 27.62 -4.45
C THR A 65 5.71 28.08 -5.23
N ASN A 66 6.23 29.24 -4.85
CA ASN A 66 7.46 29.81 -5.39
C ASN A 66 8.70 29.47 -4.53
N GLY A 67 8.54 28.76 -3.42
CA GLY A 67 9.58 28.27 -2.54
C GLY A 67 9.63 26.73 -2.51
N ASP A 68 10.65 26.18 -1.90
CA ASP A 68 10.79 24.75 -1.69
C ASP A 68 9.74 24.23 -0.69
N LEU A 69 9.30 22.99 -0.91
CA LEU A 69 8.49 22.23 0.04
C LEU A 69 9.28 20.99 0.48
N VAL A 70 9.33 20.74 1.79
CA VAL A 70 9.97 19.54 2.34
C VAL A 70 8.92 18.62 2.93
N ILE A 71 8.92 17.33 2.56
CA ILE A 71 8.03 16.35 3.17
C ILE A 71 8.59 15.99 4.54
N ASP A 72 7.80 16.21 5.59
CA ASP A 72 8.12 15.79 6.95
C ASP A 72 7.59 14.39 7.18
N TRP A 73 8.47 13.39 7.08
CA TRP A 73 8.11 11.99 7.25
C TRP A 73 7.81 11.64 8.71
N SER A 74 8.41 12.33 9.68
CA SER A 74 8.13 12.13 11.11
C SER A 74 6.68 12.42 11.47
N GLU A 75 6.05 13.33 10.70
CA GLU A 75 4.67 13.77 10.84
C GLU A 75 3.76 13.23 9.71
N THR A 76 4.30 12.38 8.82
CA THR A 76 3.58 11.72 7.74
C THR A 76 3.24 10.28 8.11
N PHE A 77 1.95 9.90 8.04
CA PHE A 77 1.48 8.62 8.58
C PHE A 77 0.56 7.90 7.61
N TYR A 78 0.67 6.57 7.59
CA TYR A 78 -0.35 5.71 7.02
C TYR A 78 -1.62 5.77 7.86
N LEU A 79 -2.75 5.93 7.17
CA LEU A 79 -4.08 5.94 7.75
C LEU A 79 -4.85 4.69 7.32
N ARG A 80 -5.50 4.04 8.29
CA ARG A 80 -6.48 2.98 8.07
C ARG A 80 -7.81 3.41 8.67
N ASN A 81 -8.87 3.44 7.87
CA ASN A 81 -10.20 3.92 8.29
C ASN A 81 -10.12 5.30 8.98
N GLY A 82 -9.35 6.21 8.39
CA GLY A 82 -9.16 7.59 8.88
C GLY A 82 -8.29 7.76 10.14
N LYS A 83 -7.82 6.67 10.75
CA LYS A 83 -6.99 6.70 11.97
C LYS A 83 -5.52 6.44 11.66
N LYS A 84 -4.62 7.08 12.40
CA LYS A 84 -3.18 6.80 12.33
C LYS A 84 -2.93 5.32 12.66
N TYR A 85 -2.28 4.62 11.72
CA TYR A 85 -1.99 3.20 11.87
C TYR A 85 -0.49 2.90 11.94
N GLY A 86 0.36 3.70 11.28
CA GLY A 86 1.81 3.51 11.30
C GLY A 86 2.52 4.47 10.35
N HIS A 87 3.81 4.20 10.16
CA HIS A 87 4.68 4.92 9.23
C HIS A 87 4.75 4.18 7.89
N PHE A 88 5.38 4.84 6.92
CA PHE A 88 5.68 4.27 5.62
C PHE A 88 7.12 3.77 5.55
N GLY A 89 7.33 2.74 4.74
CA GLY A 89 8.60 2.36 4.19
C GLY A 89 8.59 2.58 2.68
N TRP A 90 9.76 2.53 2.05
CA TRP A 90 9.95 2.70 0.61
C TRP A 90 10.86 1.61 0.05
N GLU A 91 10.87 1.48 -1.25
CA GLU A 91 11.70 0.49 -1.94
C GLU A 91 13.20 0.71 -1.67
N GLY A 92 13.93 -0.39 -1.50
CA GLY A 92 15.36 -0.37 -1.21
C GLY A 92 15.72 -0.43 0.27
N LEU A 93 14.74 -0.32 1.19
CA LEU A 93 14.99 -0.52 2.62
C LEU A 93 15.19 -2.00 2.95
N THR A 94 16.17 -2.30 3.79
CA THR A 94 16.33 -3.62 4.43
C THR A 94 15.43 -3.74 5.65
N PHE A 95 15.27 -4.98 6.15
CA PHE A 95 14.54 -5.24 7.38
C PHE A 95 15.10 -4.51 8.59
N GLU A 96 16.41 -4.52 8.76
CA GLU A 96 17.09 -3.84 9.87
C GLU A 96 16.82 -2.33 9.82
N GLN A 97 16.87 -1.73 8.63
CA GLN A 97 16.56 -0.32 8.44
C GLN A 97 15.10 -0.01 8.80
N LEU A 98 14.14 -0.88 8.43
CA LEU A 98 12.74 -0.71 8.80
C LEU A 98 12.47 -0.84 10.31
N ARG A 99 13.25 -1.65 11.03
CA ARG A 99 13.14 -1.76 12.49
C ARG A 99 13.71 -0.54 13.21
N GLU A 100 14.74 0.06 12.63
CA GLU A 100 15.51 1.13 13.27
C GLU A 100 15.19 2.49 12.67
N VAL A 101 14.10 2.66 11.85
CA VAL A 101 13.83 3.88 11.06
C VAL A 101 14.38 5.15 11.75
N LYS A 102 15.67 5.40 11.55
CA LYS A 102 16.38 6.58 12.07
C LYS A 102 16.64 7.58 10.95
N GLU A 103 16.59 7.14 9.70
CA GLU A 103 16.86 7.97 8.54
C GLU A 103 15.64 7.95 7.64
N GLU A 104 14.90 9.03 7.67
CA GLU A 104 13.80 9.30 6.75
C GLU A 104 14.38 9.99 5.51
N PRO A 105 13.90 9.66 4.28
CA PRO A 105 14.40 10.35 3.10
C PRO A 105 14.00 11.81 3.19
N GLU A 106 14.96 12.72 3.13
CA GLU A 106 14.64 14.12 2.97
C GLU A 106 14.21 14.36 1.52
N ILE A 107 12.92 14.58 1.30
CA ILE A 107 12.37 14.90 -0.03
C ILE A 107 12.04 16.37 -0.07
N THR A 108 12.88 17.11 -0.79
CA THR A 108 12.65 18.50 -1.12
C THR A 108 12.07 18.62 -2.52
N ILE A 109 10.93 19.27 -2.66
CA ILE A 109 10.23 19.51 -3.93
C ILE A 109 10.37 20.97 -4.32
N PRO A 110 11.20 21.29 -5.33
CA PRO A 110 11.41 22.68 -5.78
C PRO A 110 10.12 23.32 -6.33
N PRO A 111 10.09 24.66 -6.45
CA PRO A 111 8.96 25.41 -6.98
C PRO A 111 8.45 24.87 -8.32
N GLY A 112 7.14 24.61 -8.41
CA GLY A 112 6.48 24.15 -9.62
C GLY A 112 6.88 22.73 -10.06
N LYS A 113 7.71 22.01 -9.31
CA LYS A 113 8.15 20.65 -9.64
C LYS A 113 7.21 19.59 -9.06
N LYS A 114 7.36 18.38 -9.62
CA LYS A 114 6.69 17.18 -9.16
C LYS A 114 7.74 16.17 -8.72
N ASP A 115 7.39 15.40 -7.71
CA ASP A 115 8.13 14.22 -7.31
C ASP A 115 7.19 13.03 -7.12
N THR A 116 7.70 11.82 -7.30
CA THR A 116 6.92 10.58 -7.23
C THR A 116 7.67 9.56 -6.41
N ILE A 117 7.00 8.99 -5.41
CA ILE A 117 7.56 7.96 -4.53
C ILE A 117 6.57 6.80 -4.36
N GLU A 118 7.09 5.58 -4.32
CA GLU A 118 6.31 4.39 -3.96
C GLU A 118 6.57 4.04 -2.50
N LEU A 119 5.48 3.93 -1.74
CA LEU A 119 5.47 3.73 -0.30
C LEU A 119 4.61 2.53 0.07
N PHE A 120 5.00 1.83 1.11
CA PHE A 120 4.20 0.77 1.72
C PHE A 120 4.06 0.98 3.23
N PRO A 121 2.93 0.56 3.83
CA PRO A 121 2.76 0.65 5.28
C PRO A 121 3.65 -0.34 6.01
N VAL A 122 4.56 0.13 6.87
CA VAL A 122 5.52 -0.72 7.61
C VAL A 122 4.80 -1.77 8.47
N LYS A 123 3.63 -1.45 9.04
CA LYS A 123 2.84 -2.40 9.83
C LYS A 123 2.18 -3.52 9.01
N LEU A 124 2.21 -3.44 7.69
CA LEU A 124 1.67 -4.46 6.78
C LEU A 124 2.79 -5.30 6.15
N ILE A 125 3.94 -5.36 6.78
CA ILE A 125 5.05 -6.22 6.38
C ILE A 125 4.82 -7.61 6.97
N GLY A 126 4.88 -8.65 6.12
CA GLY A 126 4.94 -10.03 6.54
C GLY A 126 6.40 -10.48 6.72
N TRP A 127 6.67 -11.24 7.77
CA TRP A 127 7.97 -11.83 8.02
C TRP A 127 8.07 -13.18 7.33
N LYS A 128 9.26 -13.52 6.87
CA LYS A 128 9.57 -14.86 6.41
C LYS A 128 9.79 -15.72 7.66
N GLU A 129 8.74 -16.38 8.16
CA GLU A 129 8.94 -17.52 9.05
C GLU A 129 9.55 -18.67 8.22
N ASP A 130 10.57 -19.32 8.77
CA ASP A 130 11.23 -20.46 8.13
C ASP A 130 10.21 -21.51 7.71
N GLY A 131 10.10 -21.72 6.39
CA GLY A 131 9.27 -22.76 5.79
C GLY A 131 8.10 -22.30 4.91
N VAL A 132 7.63 -21.07 5.00
CA VAL A 132 6.60 -20.54 4.10
C VAL A 132 7.27 -19.69 3.01
N ARG A 133 7.22 -20.17 1.77
CA ARG A 133 7.68 -19.40 0.59
C ARG A 133 6.71 -18.25 0.27
N MET A 134 6.65 -17.25 1.10
CA MET A 134 6.16 -15.95 0.65
C MET A 134 7.25 -15.33 -0.23
N LYS A 135 6.94 -15.02 -1.48
CA LYS A 135 7.88 -14.31 -2.34
C LYS A 135 8.11 -12.93 -1.74
N ALA A 136 9.32 -12.66 -1.25
CA ALA A 136 9.74 -11.31 -0.92
C ALA A 136 9.67 -10.44 -2.19
N THR A 137 9.27 -9.20 -2.06
CA THR A 137 9.30 -8.21 -3.16
C THR A 137 10.71 -8.03 -3.71
N THR A 138 11.72 -8.25 -2.86
CA THR A 138 13.11 -8.50 -3.25
C THR A 138 13.67 -9.60 -2.37
N PRO A 139 14.45 -10.58 -2.89
CA PRO A 139 15.07 -11.64 -2.10
C PRO A 139 16.00 -11.10 -0.98
N GLU A 140 16.52 -9.91 -1.15
CA GLU A 140 17.48 -9.23 -0.30
C GLU A 140 16.84 -8.46 0.87
N ALA A 141 15.57 -8.06 0.74
CA ALA A 141 14.91 -7.25 1.76
C ALA A 141 14.56 -8.01 3.05
N GLY A 142 14.43 -9.35 3.00
CA GLY A 142 14.11 -10.18 4.15
C GLY A 142 12.65 -10.07 4.65
N PHE A 143 11.76 -9.40 3.91
CA PHE A 143 10.34 -9.25 4.22
C PHE A 143 9.47 -9.33 2.97
N THR A 144 8.16 -9.47 3.16
CA THR A 144 7.15 -9.41 2.10
C THR A 144 6.16 -8.29 2.40
N LEU A 145 5.57 -7.72 1.34
CA LEU A 145 4.45 -6.80 1.50
C LEU A 145 3.14 -7.59 1.48
N THR A 146 2.38 -7.52 2.57
CA THR A 146 1.04 -8.13 2.64
C THR A 146 0.01 -7.26 1.92
N PRO A 147 -1.17 -7.81 1.57
CA PRO A 147 -2.24 -7.03 0.98
C PRO A 147 -2.64 -5.83 1.84
N LEU A 148 -2.97 -4.71 1.18
CA LEU A 148 -3.68 -3.61 1.83
C LEU A 148 -5.03 -4.14 2.33
N PRO A 149 -5.40 -3.84 3.58
CA PRO A 149 -6.66 -4.34 4.13
C PRO A 149 -7.86 -3.68 3.46
N GLU A 150 -8.99 -4.40 3.44
CA GLU A 150 -10.27 -3.84 3.05
C GLU A 150 -10.63 -2.62 3.90
N GLY A 151 -11.32 -1.65 3.30
CA GLY A 151 -11.71 -0.39 3.90
C GLY A 151 -10.91 0.81 3.39
N GLU A 152 -10.96 1.91 4.13
CA GLU A 152 -10.25 3.13 3.77
C GLU A 152 -8.76 3.03 4.10
N ASN A 153 -7.93 3.30 3.09
CA ASN A 153 -6.48 3.30 3.17
C ASN A 153 -5.92 4.62 2.61
N GLY A 154 -4.88 5.15 3.20
CA GLY A 154 -4.30 6.40 2.70
C GLY A 154 -3.22 6.99 3.57
N MET A 155 -3.07 8.32 3.48
CA MET A 155 -1.99 9.07 4.11
C MET A 155 -2.51 10.33 4.79
N SER A 156 -1.93 10.66 5.95
CA SER A 156 -1.85 12.03 6.44
C SER A 156 -0.46 12.54 6.10
N ILE A 157 -0.36 13.37 5.09
CA ILE A 157 0.91 13.99 4.71
C ILE A 157 1.14 15.28 5.48
N ALA A 158 2.39 15.49 5.90
CA ALA A 158 2.89 16.72 6.48
C ALA A 158 3.99 17.31 5.58
N VAL A 159 3.90 18.60 5.30
CA VAL A 159 4.82 19.32 4.42
C VAL A 159 5.25 20.60 5.11
N LEU A 160 6.54 20.83 5.20
CA LEU A 160 7.13 22.09 5.69
C LEU A 160 7.23 23.08 4.55
N LYS A 161 6.73 24.29 4.80
CA LYS A 161 6.87 25.47 3.94
C LYS A 161 7.27 26.65 4.80
N ASP A 162 8.43 27.23 4.56
CA ASP A 162 8.92 28.42 5.30
C ASP A 162 8.86 28.24 6.83
N GLY A 163 9.09 27.00 7.32
CA GLY A 163 9.00 26.63 8.75
C GLY A 163 7.58 26.37 9.26
N GLU A 164 6.55 26.56 8.44
CA GLU A 164 5.16 26.21 8.77
C GLU A 164 4.83 24.77 8.33
N LEU A 165 4.20 23.99 9.22
CA LEU A 165 3.79 22.61 8.95
C LEU A 165 2.36 22.58 8.41
N LEU A 166 2.24 22.22 7.13
CA LEU A 166 0.97 22.03 6.43
C LEU A 166 0.59 20.55 6.41
N ARG A 167 -0.67 20.21 6.68
CA ARG A 167 -1.16 18.82 6.67
C ARG A 167 -2.32 18.62 5.72
N LYS A 168 -2.35 17.45 5.06
CA LYS A 168 -3.47 17.02 4.21
C LYS A 168 -3.69 15.52 4.34
N LYS A 169 -4.96 15.11 4.41
CA LYS A 169 -5.36 13.70 4.32
C LYS A 169 -5.79 13.37 2.89
N ILE A 170 -5.43 12.16 2.45
CA ILE A 170 -5.86 11.59 1.18
C ILE A 170 -6.13 10.09 1.38
N MET A 171 -7.28 9.61 0.91
CA MET A 171 -7.77 8.26 1.18
C MET A 171 -8.35 7.64 -0.09
N VAL A 172 -8.20 6.32 -0.22
CA VAL A 172 -8.91 5.47 -1.19
C VAL A 172 -9.56 4.31 -0.44
N LYS A 173 -10.65 3.78 -0.97
CA LYS A 173 -11.31 2.60 -0.41
C LYS A 173 -10.89 1.36 -1.19
N ILE A 174 -10.33 0.37 -0.50
CA ILE A 174 -10.06 -0.97 -1.05
C ILE A 174 -11.25 -1.86 -0.71
N THR A 175 -11.76 -2.58 -1.71
CA THR A 175 -12.84 -3.57 -1.57
C THR A 175 -12.36 -4.92 -2.10
N LEU A 176 -12.93 -5.98 -1.55
CA LEU A 176 -12.72 -7.36 -1.94
C LEU A 176 -14.06 -7.95 -2.35
N ASP A 177 -14.21 -8.34 -3.64
CA ASP A 177 -15.43 -8.90 -4.24
C ASP A 177 -15.35 -10.42 -4.42
#